data_ac18d9d4e850cbcce10b286ae74eceea
#
_entry.id   ac18d9d4e850cbcce10b286ae74eceea
#
_cell.length_a   1.000
_cell.length_b   1.000
_cell.length_c   1.000
_cell.angle_alpha   90.00
_cell.angle_beta   90.00
_cell.angle_gamma   90.00
#
_symmetry.space_group_name_H-M   'P 1'
#
loop_
_entity.id
_entity.type
_entity.pdbx_description
1 polymer ?
#
loop_
_entity_poly.entity_id
_entity_poly.type
_entity_poly.pdbx_seq_one_letter_code
_entity_poly.pdbx_strand_id
1 'polypeptide(L)'
;MRVAILESIVMPAGHEVEFDRILINELKRQGYEPVLFVPENFPFKVDYGVDIVYLEGGEVVTYAGASKWKKPFLSILRERRRRNWFTSAAQKIKEHKIDALIIPTGTYRYIKALLDTPLKDSEAAVHVIFHGIGKGEMNRFIKQAYRANAYKNLYLDVISLRDDMLRSDLSRVRKILPPVFLPSTELRAEQRNSNISVDNTIKLGFFGQFRKEKNIERFIDAFVSLNYDNSVQLVVQGAAVKPEDGVLFESIIKKYSQYSNIQFIHASLIGKDWDRALLSVDALLLPYGAERYRYHWAAMLFTAIGFQKPVLISPEINPEVLEQYSIGEVLNLDDVHSIGQGISQFVENLQHNKEKYKQGLVDANNNYSHKRLIQSVIHV
;
A
#
# COMPACT_ATOMS: atom_id res chain seq x y z
N MET A 1 -27.20 -1.33 5.32
CA MET A 1 -26.46 -2.34 4.53
C MET A 1 -25.33 -2.87 5.39
N ARG A 2 -25.24 -4.18 5.52
CA ARG A 2 -24.23 -4.87 6.33
C ARG A 2 -23.12 -5.42 5.43
N VAL A 3 -21.88 -5.05 5.69
CA VAL A 3 -20.73 -5.35 4.83
C VAL A 3 -19.70 -6.17 5.58
N ALA A 4 -19.41 -7.39 5.10
CA ALA A 4 -18.34 -8.20 5.66
C ALA A 4 -17.01 -7.90 4.97
N ILE A 5 -15.93 -7.88 5.76
CA ILE A 5 -14.55 -7.80 5.26
C ILE A 5 -13.88 -9.10 5.63
N LEU A 6 -13.46 -9.88 4.62
CA LEU A 6 -12.79 -11.17 4.85
C LEU A 6 -11.29 -11.01 4.71
N GLU A 7 -10.60 -11.00 5.87
CA GLU A 7 -9.14 -10.95 5.89
C GLU A 7 -8.54 -12.31 6.29
N SER A 8 -7.58 -12.76 5.51
CA SER A 8 -6.87 -14.03 5.73
C SER A 8 -5.35 -13.89 5.61
N ILE A 9 -4.84 -12.66 5.46
CA ILE A 9 -3.41 -12.37 5.38
C ILE A 9 -2.89 -11.96 6.74
N VAL A 10 -1.77 -12.56 7.12
CA VAL A 10 -1.10 -12.34 8.41
C VAL A 10 0.28 -11.73 8.13
N MET A 11 0.32 -10.44 7.87
CA MET A 11 1.57 -9.69 7.78
C MET A 11 1.50 -8.44 8.67
N PRO A 12 2.00 -8.51 9.91
CA PRO A 12 1.86 -7.43 10.89
C PRO A 12 2.45 -6.08 10.47
N ALA A 13 3.42 -6.09 9.57
CA ALA A 13 4.14 -4.90 9.10
C ALA A 13 3.74 -4.48 7.67
N GLY A 14 2.68 -5.07 7.11
CA GLY A 14 2.17 -4.73 5.78
C GLY A 14 1.19 -3.56 5.82
N HIS A 15 0.92 -3.00 4.64
CA HIS A 15 -0.12 -1.98 4.46
C HIS A 15 -1.55 -2.57 4.56
N GLU A 16 -1.67 -3.90 4.62
CA GLU A 16 -2.94 -4.62 4.65
C GLU A 16 -3.77 -4.25 5.87
N VAL A 17 -3.15 -4.19 7.05
CA VAL A 17 -3.83 -3.80 8.31
C VAL A 17 -4.39 -2.39 8.24
N GLU A 18 -3.63 -1.48 7.67
CA GLU A 18 -4.08 -0.10 7.52
C GLU A 18 -5.14 0.01 6.42
N PHE A 19 -5.05 -0.81 5.37
CA PHE A 19 -6.07 -0.87 4.34
C PHE A 19 -7.41 -1.39 4.90
N ASP A 20 -7.40 -2.42 5.73
CA ASP A 20 -8.59 -2.88 6.45
C ASP A 20 -9.19 -1.78 7.34
N ARG A 21 -8.33 -1.05 8.07
CA ARG A 21 -8.77 0.08 8.90
C ARG A 21 -9.43 1.17 8.08
N ILE A 22 -8.88 1.50 6.91
CA ILE A 22 -9.46 2.45 5.96
C ILE A 22 -10.86 1.99 5.52
N LEU A 23 -10.99 0.73 5.10
CA LEU A 23 -12.28 0.17 4.67
C LEU A 23 -13.31 0.23 5.80
N ILE A 24 -12.97 -0.27 6.98
CA ILE A 24 -13.88 -0.34 8.14
C ILE A 24 -14.32 1.05 8.58
N ASN A 25 -13.38 1.97 8.75
CA ASN A 25 -13.69 3.32 9.24
C ASN A 25 -14.55 4.09 8.23
N GLU A 26 -14.24 3.97 6.94
CA GLU A 26 -14.98 4.68 5.91
C GLU A 26 -16.37 4.08 5.69
N LEU A 27 -16.53 2.74 5.77
CA LEU A 27 -17.84 2.09 5.76
C LEU A 27 -18.73 2.61 6.91
N LYS A 28 -18.19 2.66 8.15
CA LYS A 28 -18.90 3.24 9.30
C LYS A 28 -19.30 4.70 9.03
N ARG A 29 -18.38 5.51 8.51
CA ARG A 29 -18.62 6.93 8.23
C ARG A 29 -19.72 7.14 7.19
N GLN A 30 -19.89 6.21 6.26
CA GLN A 30 -20.96 6.24 5.26
C GLN A 30 -22.26 5.55 5.72
N GLY A 31 -22.35 5.15 6.99
CA GLY A 31 -23.55 4.57 7.58
C GLY A 31 -23.76 3.06 7.29
N TYR A 32 -22.70 2.37 6.86
CA TYR A 32 -22.73 0.90 6.75
C TYR A 32 -22.38 0.24 8.09
N GLU A 33 -22.73 -1.03 8.22
CA GLU A 33 -22.41 -1.88 9.36
C GLU A 33 -21.31 -2.88 8.96
N PRO A 34 -20.01 -2.55 9.15
CA PRO A 34 -18.94 -3.47 8.83
C PRO A 34 -18.81 -4.59 9.88
N VAL A 35 -18.52 -5.80 9.40
CA VAL A 35 -18.24 -7.00 10.18
C VAL A 35 -16.94 -7.62 9.68
N LEU A 36 -16.06 -8.07 10.56
CA LEU A 36 -14.80 -8.68 10.17
C LEU A 36 -14.92 -10.21 10.16
N PHE A 37 -14.69 -10.83 9.01
CA PHE A 37 -14.60 -12.27 8.84
C PHE A 37 -13.14 -12.70 8.83
N VAL A 38 -12.74 -13.58 9.74
CA VAL A 38 -11.36 -14.07 9.83
C VAL A 38 -11.33 -15.59 10.05
N PRO A 39 -10.28 -16.28 9.61
CA PRO A 39 -10.07 -17.69 9.94
C PRO A 39 -10.04 -17.94 11.46
N GLU A 40 -10.38 -19.14 11.89
CA GLU A 40 -10.16 -19.58 13.27
C GLU A 40 -8.70 -19.36 13.68
N ASN A 41 -8.51 -18.99 14.95
CA ASN A 41 -7.18 -18.67 15.51
C ASN A 41 -6.40 -17.66 14.70
N PHE A 42 -7.10 -16.67 14.12
CA PHE A 42 -6.45 -15.58 13.40
C PHE A 42 -5.49 -14.85 14.34
N PRO A 43 -4.18 -14.82 14.03
CA PRO A 43 -3.17 -14.37 14.99
C PRO A 43 -3.16 -12.86 15.19
N PHE A 44 -3.92 -12.13 14.39
CA PHE A 44 -3.93 -10.68 14.38
C PHE A 44 -5.05 -10.15 15.28
N LYS A 45 -4.66 -9.60 16.43
CA LYS A 45 -5.59 -9.03 17.42
C LYS A 45 -5.64 -7.51 17.27
N VAL A 46 -6.01 -7.01 16.09
CA VAL A 46 -6.30 -5.58 15.94
C VAL A 46 -7.76 -5.36 16.30
N ASP A 47 -8.01 -4.48 17.26
CA ASP A 47 -9.36 -4.03 17.53
C ASP A 47 -9.76 -2.92 16.53
N TYR A 48 -10.61 -3.28 15.59
CA TYR A 48 -11.23 -2.34 14.68
C TYR A 48 -12.57 -1.78 15.17
N GLY A 49 -12.99 -2.19 16.38
CA GLY A 49 -14.27 -1.79 16.95
C GLY A 49 -15.48 -2.28 16.16
N VAL A 50 -15.40 -3.50 15.60
CA VAL A 50 -16.45 -4.19 14.85
C VAL A 50 -16.59 -5.63 15.30
N ASP A 51 -17.76 -6.22 15.05
CA ASP A 51 -17.99 -7.63 15.32
C ASP A 51 -17.02 -8.51 14.50
N ILE A 52 -16.50 -9.55 15.14
CA ILE A 52 -15.62 -10.53 14.51
C ILE A 52 -16.37 -11.85 14.38
N VAL A 53 -16.42 -12.38 13.17
CA VAL A 53 -16.99 -13.68 12.85
C VAL A 53 -15.87 -14.63 12.40
N TYR A 54 -15.72 -15.74 13.10
CA TYR A 54 -14.72 -16.74 12.78
C TYR A 54 -15.22 -17.70 11.70
N LEU A 55 -14.36 -17.89 10.68
CA LEU A 55 -14.63 -18.80 9.56
C LEU A 55 -14.04 -20.18 9.86
N GLU A 56 -14.88 -21.19 9.72
CA GLU A 56 -14.46 -22.58 9.83
C GLU A 56 -13.51 -22.97 8.69
N GLY A 57 -12.60 -23.90 8.95
CA GLY A 57 -11.70 -24.42 7.92
C GLY A 57 -10.23 -24.39 8.32
N GLY A 58 -9.97 -24.04 9.56
CA GLY A 58 -8.66 -24.09 10.22
C GLY A 58 -7.82 -22.83 10.02
N GLU A 59 -6.66 -22.83 10.66
CA GLU A 59 -5.77 -21.69 10.80
C GLU A 59 -5.11 -21.23 9.49
N VAL A 60 -4.62 -19.99 9.50
CA VAL A 60 -3.82 -19.46 8.39
C VAL A 60 -2.51 -20.24 8.24
N VAL A 61 -2.18 -20.60 7.00
CA VAL A 61 -0.94 -21.32 6.67
C VAL A 61 0.14 -20.34 6.28
N THR A 62 1.25 -20.31 7.01
CA THR A 62 2.43 -19.49 6.71
C THR A 62 3.56 -20.33 6.10
N TYR A 63 4.45 -19.67 5.33
CA TYR A 63 5.67 -20.29 4.82
C TYR A 63 6.91 -19.91 5.64
N ALA A 64 6.74 -19.13 6.71
CA ALA A 64 7.83 -18.69 7.57
C ALA A 64 8.54 -19.92 8.18
N GLY A 65 9.86 -19.98 8.03
CA GLY A 65 10.67 -21.09 8.53
C GLY A 65 10.53 -22.43 7.79
N ALA A 66 9.69 -22.51 6.75
CA ALA A 66 9.47 -23.76 6.01
C ALA A 66 10.61 -24.07 5.04
N SER A 67 11.13 -25.32 5.11
CA SER A 67 12.10 -25.82 4.14
C SER A 67 11.52 -25.88 2.71
N LYS A 68 12.39 -25.85 1.69
CA LYS A 68 11.98 -25.91 0.28
C LYS A 68 11.07 -27.10 -0.02
N TRP A 69 11.31 -28.24 0.58
CA TRP A 69 10.54 -29.46 0.40
C TRP A 69 9.12 -29.42 1.01
N LYS A 70 8.93 -28.68 2.08
CA LYS A 70 7.61 -28.52 2.72
C LYS A 70 6.70 -27.53 2.01
N LYS A 71 7.26 -26.59 1.23
CA LYS A 71 6.49 -25.54 0.54
C LYS A 71 5.37 -26.03 -0.38
N PRO A 72 5.56 -27.10 -1.21
CA PRO A 72 4.47 -27.64 -2.03
C PRO A 72 3.28 -28.14 -1.22
N PHE A 73 3.53 -28.88 -0.13
CA PHE A 73 2.47 -29.38 0.78
C PHE A 73 1.73 -28.23 1.47
N LEU A 74 2.47 -27.25 1.96
CA LEU A 74 1.88 -26.05 2.57
C LEU A 74 1.06 -25.27 1.55
N SER A 75 1.47 -25.23 0.28
CA SER A 75 0.70 -24.60 -0.79
C SER A 75 -0.64 -25.31 -1.02
N ILE A 76 -0.66 -26.63 -1.07
CA ILE A 76 -1.89 -27.43 -1.22
C ILE A 76 -2.80 -27.21 0.00
N LEU A 77 -2.23 -27.27 1.21
CA LEU A 77 -2.98 -27.04 2.43
C LEU A 77 -3.58 -25.63 2.47
N ARG A 78 -2.83 -24.61 2.05
CA ARG A 78 -3.30 -23.22 1.96
C ARG A 78 -4.46 -23.07 0.99
N GLU A 79 -4.40 -23.72 -0.18
CA GLU A 79 -5.52 -23.70 -1.14
C GLU A 79 -6.76 -24.41 -0.59
N ARG A 80 -6.59 -25.55 0.10
CA ARG A 80 -7.70 -26.27 0.73
C ARG A 80 -8.35 -25.42 1.81
N ARG A 81 -7.56 -24.80 2.71
CA ARG A 81 -8.09 -23.94 3.77
C ARG A 81 -8.82 -22.72 3.21
N ARG A 82 -8.29 -22.10 2.18
CA ARG A 82 -8.97 -20.97 1.52
C ARG A 82 -10.36 -21.36 0.99
N ARG A 83 -10.49 -22.53 0.37
CA ARG A 83 -11.80 -23.03 -0.05
C ARG A 83 -12.73 -23.27 1.13
N ASN A 84 -12.23 -23.84 2.21
CA ASN A 84 -13.03 -24.04 3.42
C ASN A 84 -13.52 -22.71 3.97
N TRP A 85 -12.66 -21.70 4.09
CA TRP A 85 -13.05 -20.36 4.55
C TRP A 85 -14.12 -19.74 3.64
N PHE A 86 -13.99 -19.88 2.33
CA PHE A 86 -15.00 -19.35 1.40
C PHE A 86 -16.31 -20.12 1.47
N THR A 87 -16.28 -21.41 1.73
CA THR A 87 -17.50 -22.21 1.99
C THR A 87 -18.15 -21.76 3.30
N SER A 88 -17.38 -21.57 4.37
CA SER A 88 -17.88 -21.04 5.63
C SER A 88 -18.41 -19.61 5.47
N ALA A 89 -17.70 -18.75 4.72
CA ALA A 89 -18.17 -17.39 4.43
C ALA A 89 -19.52 -17.36 3.71
N ALA A 90 -19.75 -18.26 2.74
CA ALA A 90 -21.04 -18.37 2.06
C ALA A 90 -22.20 -18.71 3.01
N GLN A 91 -21.93 -19.52 4.04
CA GLN A 91 -22.89 -19.83 5.10
C GLN A 91 -23.09 -18.61 6.04
N LYS A 92 -21.99 -18.01 6.51
CA LYS A 92 -22.02 -16.85 7.42
C LYS A 92 -22.67 -15.62 6.80
N ILE A 93 -22.57 -15.42 5.49
CA ILE A 93 -23.30 -14.38 4.77
C ILE A 93 -24.80 -14.49 5.00
N LYS A 94 -25.37 -15.69 4.91
CA LYS A 94 -26.81 -15.93 5.15
C LYS A 94 -27.17 -15.77 6.63
N GLU A 95 -26.37 -16.37 7.53
CA GLU A 95 -26.60 -16.31 8.98
C GLU A 95 -26.59 -14.87 9.51
N HIS A 96 -25.65 -14.05 9.05
CA HIS A 96 -25.46 -12.67 9.48
C HIS A 96 -26.15 -11.63 8.59
N LYS A 97 -26.90 -12.03 7.56
CA LYS A 97 -27.60 -11.15 6.61
C LYS A 97 -26.64 -10.11 6.01
N ILE A 98 -25.54 -10.58 5.44
CA ILE A 98 -24.53 -9.75 4.80
C ILE A 98 -24.99 -9.38 3.39
N ASP A 99 -24.98 -8.10 3.07
CA ASP A 99 -25.36 -7.57 1.75
C ASP A 99 -24.19 -7.55 0.76
N ALA A 100 -22.96 -7.35 1.27
CA ALA A 100 -21.73 -7.38 0.48
C ALA A 100 -20.56 -7.99 1.26
N LEU A 101 -19.69 -8.70 0.56
CA LEU A 101 -18.43 -9.23 1.07
C LEU A 101 -17.27 -8.59 0.34
N ILE A 102 -16.32 -7.97 1.06
CA ILE A 102 -15.07 -7.45 0.54
C ILE A 102 -13.94 -8.37 0.96
N ILE A 103 -13.15 -8.85 0.00
CA ILE A 103 -11.89 -9.56 0.22
C ILE A 103 -10.78 -8.55 -0.12
N PRO A 104 -10.15 -7.89 0.86
CA PRO A 104 -9.33 -6.71 0.65
C PRO A 104 -8.00 -6.97 -0.07
N THR A 105 -7.49 -8.22 -0.01
CA THR A 105 -6.21 -8.59 -0.62
C THR A 105 -6.32 -9.90 -1.39
N GLY A 106 -6.66 -9.78 -2.67
CA GLY A 106 -6.85 -10.90 -3.58
C GLY A 106 -5.63 -11.23 -4.44
N THR A 107 -5.58 -12.47 -4.90
CA THR A 107 -4.71 -12.93 -5.98
C THR A 107 -5.54 -13.80 -6.95
N TYR A 108 -5.02 -14.13 -8.13
CA TYR A 108 -5.70 -15.04 -9.06
C TYR A 108 -6.11 -16.38 -8.40
N ARG A 109 -5.40 -16.80 -7.35
CA ARG A 109 -5.72 -18.02 -6.59
C ARG A 109 -6.99 -17.85 -5.74
N TYR A 110 -7.26 -16.63 -5.28
CA TYR A 110 -8.51 -16.32 -4.58
C TYR A 110 -9.71 -16.48 -5.51
N ILE A 111 -9.63 -15.95 -6.74
CA ILE A 111 -10.68 -16.12 -7.74
C ILE A 111 -10.92 -17.62 -7.99
N LYS A 112 -9.83 -18.40 -8.21
CA LYS A 112 -9.93 -19.82 -8.43
C LYS A 112 -10.62 -20.53 -7.26
N ALA A 113 -10.20 -20.27 -6.02
CA ALA A 113 -10.81 -20.90 -4.85
C ALA A 113 -12.26 -20.50 -4.66
N LEU A 114 -12.60 -19.23 -4.89
CA LEU A 114 -13.96 -18.71 -4.81
C LEU A 114 -14.88 -19.42 -5.82
N LEU A 115 -14.44 -19.54 -7.08
CA LEU A 115 -15.20 -20.21 -8.14
C LEU A 115 -15.39 -21.73 -7.92
N ASP A 116 -14.59 -22.32 -7.05
CA ASP A 116 -14.68 -23.73 -6.66
C ASP A 116 -15.55 -23.95 -5.39
N THR A 117 -16.24 -22.91 -4.88
CA THR A 117 -17.05 -22.94 -3.64
C THR A 117 -18.45 -22.35 -3.84
N PRO A 118 -19.40 -22.58 -2.91
CA PRO A 118 -20.74 -21.99 -2.97
C PRO A 118 -20.75 -20.45 -2.91
N LEU A 119 -19.65 -19.80 -2.51
CA LEU A 119 -19.55 -18.34 -2.45
C LEU A 119 -19.76 -17.67 -3.82
N LYS A 120 -19.45 -18.36 -4.93
CA LYS A 120 -19.70 -17.87 -6.30
C LYS A 120 -21.18 -17.62 -6.59
N ASP A 121 -22.09 -18.35 -5.90
CA ASP A 121 -23.54 -18.29 -6.06
C ASP A 121 -24.21 -17.51 -4.91
N SER A 122 -23.43 -16.74 -4.13
CA SER A 122 -23.95 -15.91 -3.04
C SER A 122 -24.91 -14.85 -3.56
N GLU A 123 -25.95 -14.53 -2.79
CA GLU A 123 -26.84 -13.40 -3.07
C GLU A 123 -26.18 -12.05 -2.76
N ALA A 124 -25.21 -12.04 -1.84
CA ALA A 124 -24.41 -10.86 -1.53
C ALA A 124 -23.46 -10.54 -2.67
N ALA A 125 -23.19 -9.27 -2.90
CA ALA A 125 -22.13 -8.82 -3.79
C ALA A 125 -20.76 -9.23 -3.21
N VAL A 126 -19.91 -9.87 -4.02
CA VAL A 126 -18.57 -10.33 -3.60
C VAL A 126 -17.50 -9.56 -4.36
N HIS A 127 -16.74 -8.76 -3.63
CA HIS A 127 -15.68 -7.90 -4.14
C HIS A 127 -14.31 -8.47 -3.78
N VAL A 128 -13.49 -8.78 -4.77
CA VAL A 128 -12.10 -9.21 -4.56
C VAL A 128 -11.19 -8.10 -5.01
N ILE A 129 -10.51 -7.44 -4.08
CA ILE A 129 -9.62 -6.32 -4.36
C ILE A 129 -8.20 -6.83 -4.63
N PHE A 130 -7.62 -6.38 -5.74
CA PHE A 130 -6.25 -6.69 -6.16
C PHE A 130 -5.41 -5.44 -6.04
N HIS A 131 -4.30 -5.51 -5.29
CA HIS A 131 -3.36 -4.40 -5.12
C HIS A 131 -2.40 -4.22 -6.31
N GLY A 132 -2.87 -4.52 -7.50
CA GLY A 132 -2.14 -4.57 -8.75
C GLY A 132 -1.94 -6.01 -9.24
N ILE A 133 -1.60 -6.15 -10.52
CA ILE A 133 -1.36 -7.46 -11.16
C ILE A 133 -0.07 -7.37 -11.96
N GLY A 134 0.95 -8.08 -11.48
CA GLY A 134 2.26 -8.11 -12.15
C GLY A 134 2.21 -8.88 -13.48
N LYS A 135 3.12 -8.56 -14.40
CA LYS A 135 3.25 -9.22 -15.71
C LYS A 135 3.22 -10.75 -15.62
N GLY A 136 3.92 -11.33 -14.65
CA GLY A 136 4.02 -12.79 -14.48
C GLY A 136 2.72 -13.48 -14.04
N GLU A 137 1.75 -12.71 -13.51
CA GLU A 137 0.46 -13.21 -13.03
C GLU A 137 -0.70 -12.88 -13.98
N MET A 138 -0.51 -11.95 -14.90
CA MET A 138 -1.53 -11.42 -15.79
C MET A 138 -2.32 -12.51 -16.53
N ASN A 139 -1.65 -13.44 -17.20
CA ASN A 139 -2.32 -14.51 -17.95
C ASN A 139 -3.15 -15.42 -17.04
N ARG A 140 -2.66 -15.66 -15.81
CA ARG A 140 -3.40 -16.47 -14.83
C ARG A 140 -4.61 -15.72 -14.29
N PHE A 141 -4.48 -14.43 -14.05
CA PHE A 141 -5.57 -13.56 -13.66
C PHE A 141 -6.66 -13.53 -14.75
N ILE A 142 -6.31 -13.20 -15.99
CA ILE A 142 -7.23 -13.13 -17.13
C ILE A 142 -8.02 -14.46 -17.27
N LYS A 143 -7.32 -15.60 -17.20
CA LYS A 143 -7.98 -16.92 -17.25
C LYS A 143 -9.05 -17.09 -16.18
N GLN A 144 -8.83 -16.62 -14.96
CA GLN A 144 -9.83 -16.72 -13.89
C GLN A 144 -10.91 -15.65 -14.04
N ALA A 145 -10.57 -14.46 -14.51
CA ALA A 145 -11.51 -13.38 -14.76
C ALA A 145 -12.56 -13.77 -15.83
N TYR A 146 -12.16 -14.46 -16.90
CA TYR A 146 -13.11 -15.02 -17.87
C TYR A 146 -14.12 -15.98 -17.22
N ARG A 147 -13.64 -16.84 -16.31
CA ARG A 147 -14.54 -17.74 -15.57
C ARG A 147 -15.50 -16.98 -14.67
N ALA A 148 -15.05 -15.87 -14.10
CA ALA A 148 -15.85 -15.02 -13.22
C ALA A 148 -16.98 -14.28 -13.97
N ASN A 149 -16.87 -14.08 -15.29
CA ASN A 149 -17.90 -13.42 -16.09
C ASN A 149 -19.29 -14.09 -15.99
N ALA A 150 -19.31 -15.39 -15.68
CA ALA A 150 -20.57 -16.15 -15.52
C ALA A 150 -21.36 -15.76 -14.24
N TYR A 151 -20.75 -15.04 -13.29
CA TYR A 151 -21.34 -14.77 -11.97
C TYR A 151 -21.59 -13.26 -11.79
N LYS A 152 -22.87 -12.88 -11.75
CA LYS A 152 -23.29 -11.46 -11.72
C LYS A 152 -22.97 -10.74 -10.42
N ASN A 153 -22.90 -11.46 -9.31
CA ASN A 153 -22.61 -10.96 -7.98
C ASN A 153 -21.10 -10.82 -7.67
N LEU A 154 -20.22 -11.23 -8.59
CA LEU A 154 -18.79 -11.27 -8.38
C LEU A 154 -18.10 -10.10 -9.09
N TYR A 155 -17.27 -9.36 -8.35
CA TYR A 155 -16.52 -8.22 -8.84
C TYR A 155 -15.03 -8.41 -8.54
N LEU A 156 -14.18 -8.14 -9.53
CA LEU A 156 -12.72 -8.20 -9.45
C LEU A 156 -12.19 -6.78 -9.53
N ASP A 157 -11.99 -6.17 -8.36
CA ASP A 157 -11.63 -4.77 -8.23
C ASP A 157 -10.11 -4.61 -8.25
N VAL A 158 -9.55 -4.08 -9.32
CA VAL A 158 -8.11 -3.92 -9.46
C VAL A 158 -7.73 -2.47 -9.12
N ILE A 159 -6.94 -2.30 -8.07
CA ILE A 159 -6.33 -1.00 -7.77
C ILE A 159 -5.29 -0.73 -8.86
N SER A 160 -5.59 0.19 -9.74
CA SER A 160 -4.72 0.59 -10.85
C SER A 160 -4.96 2.03 -11.27
N LEU A 161 -3.92 2.69 -11.72
CA LEU A 161 -3.98 4.00 -12.37
C LEU A 161 -4.05 3.86 -13.90
N ARG A 162 -3.80 2.65 -14.40
CA ARG A 162 -3.71 2.32 -15.83
C ARG A 162 -5.01 1.72 -16.32
N ASP A 163 -5.34 1.98 -17.58
CA ASP A 163 -6.54 1.44 -18.23
C ASP A 163 -6.32 0.14 -19.01
N ASP A 164 -5.06 -0.29 -19.17
CA ASP A 164 -4.69 -1.53 -19.87
C ASP A 164 -5.24 -2.82 -19.23
N MET A 165 -5.74 -2.72 -17.98
CA MET A 165 -6.45 -3.80 -17.30
C MET A 165 -7.93 -3.89 -17.67
N LEU A 166 -8.50 -2.81 -18.25
CA LEU A 166 -9.91 -2.73 -18.62
C LEU A 166 -10.11 -3.30 -20.02
N ARG A 167 -10.48 -4.56 -20.07
CA ARG A 167 -10.84 -5.25 -21.31
C ARG A 167 -12.36 -5.39 -21.38
N SER A 168 -12.96 -5.02 -22.50
CA SER A 168 -14.40 -5.09 -22.70
C SER A 168 -15.00 -6.49 -22.55
N ASP A 169 -14.18 -7.52 -22.77
CA ASP A 169 -14.55 -8.95 -22.63
C ASP A 169 -14.43 -9.49 -21.19
N LEU A 170 -13.93 -8.68 -20.24
CA LEU A 170 -13.84 -9.02 -18.82
C LEU A 170 -14.87 -8.24 -17.99
N SER A 171 -16.13 -8.59 -18.13
CA SER A 171 -17.28 -7.84 -17.57
C SER A 171 -17.30 -7.74 -16.04
N ARG A 172 -16.50 -8.54 -15.35
CA ARG A 172 -16.42 -8.53 -13.87
C ARG A 172 -15.17 -7.82 -13.35
N VAL A 173 -14.24 -7.41 -14.23
CA VAL A 173 -13.04 -6.67 -13.85
C VAL A 173 -13.34 -5.18 -13.85
N ARG A 174 -13.03 -4.51 -12.74
CA ARG A 174 -13.21 -3.06 -12.61
C ARG A 174 -11.89 -2.43 -12.12
N LYS A 175 -11.61 -1.24 -12.59
CA LYS A 175 -10.54 -0.41 -12.04
C LYS A 175 -11.09 0.39 -10.87
N ILE A 176 -10.37 0.35 -9.75
CA ILE A 176 -10.61 1.22 -8.60
C ILE A 176 -9.34 2.03 -8.30
N LEU A 177 -9.51 3.21 -7.71
CA LEU A 177 -8.39 4.06 -7.36
C LEU A 177 -7.80 3.65 -5.99
N PRO A 178 -6.48 3.77 -5.82
CA PRO A 178 -5.85 3.54 -4.52
C PRO A 178 -6.27 4.60 -3.51
N PRO A 179 -6.41 4.24 -2.21
CA PRO A 179 -6.66 5.23 -1.17
C PRO A 179 -5.37 5.89 -0.71
N VAL A 180 -5.48 7.12 -0.22
CA VAL A 180 -4.41 7.78 0.54
C VAL A 180 -4.30 7.19 1.95
N PHE A 181 -3.09 7.21 2.52
CA PHE A 181 -2.86 6.94 3.94
C PHE A 181 -2.74 8.28 4.66
N LEU A 182 -3.51 8.44 5.72
CA LEU A 182 -3.64 9.72 6.42
C LEU A 182 -2.95 9.64 7.78
N PRO A 183 -2.29 10.71 8.26
CA PRO A 183 -1.79 10.76 9.63
C PRO A 183 -2.94 10.63 10.64
N SER A 184 -2.66 10.12 11.82
CA SER A 184 -3.63 10.00 12.89
C SER A 184 -4.26 11.35 13.24
N THR A 185 -5.54 11.33 13.63
CA THR A 185 -6.30 12.55 13.93
C THR A 185 -5.66 13.39 15.02
N GLU A 186 -5.08 12.75 16.04
CA GLU A 186 -4.39 13.39 17.14
C GLU A 186 -3.19 14.21 16.67
N LEU A 187 -2.32 13.61 15.84
CA LEU A 187 -1.12 14.28 15.34
C LEU A 187 -1.44 15.40 14.34
N ARG A 188 -2.54 15.30 13.60
CA ARG A 188 -3.03 16.42 12.77
C ARG A 188 -3.44 17.63 13.61
N ALA A 189 -4.06 17.39 14.76
CA ALA A 189 -4.44 18.45 15.68
C ALA A 189 -3.21 19.10 16.34
N GLU A 190 -2.23 18.31 16.77
CA GLU A 190 -0.95 18.78 17.31
C GLU A 190 -0.21 19.66 16.29
N GLN A 191 -0.15 19.24 15.02
CA GLN A 191 0.53 19.98 13.95
C GLN A 191 -0.13 21.34 13.64
N ARG A 192 -1.45 21.44 13.74
CA ARG A 192 -2.16 22.72 13.56
C ARG A 192 -1.89 23.72 14.69
N ASN A 193 -1.58 23.22 15.88
CA ASN A 193 -1.37 24.03 17.09
C ASN A 193 0.13 24.33 17.35
N SER A 194 1.05 23.63 16.71
CA SER A 194 2.47 23.91 16.82
C SER A 194 2.83 25.14 15.98
N ASN A 195 3.21 26.23 16.64
CA ASN A 195 3.89 27.34 15.99
C ASN A 195 5.17 26.79 15.32
N ILE A 196 5.17 26.74 14.00
CA ILE A 196 6.30 26.25 13.19
C ILE A 196 7.49 27.14 13.53
N SER A 197 8.48 26.56 14.20
CA SER A 197 9.80 27.21 14.28
C SER A 197 10.29 27.36 12.84
N VAL A 198 10.66 28.57 12.43
CA VAL A 198 11.20 28.86 11.09
C VAL A 198 12.64 28.35 11.06
N ASP A 199 12.80 27.05 11.13
CA ASP A 199 14.07 26.40 10.77
C ASP A 199 14.07 26.29 9.23
N ASN A 200 15.01 27.00 8.60
CA ASN A 200 15.18 26.99 7.13
C ASN A 200 15.77 25.67 6.61
N THR A 201 15.93 24.67 7.45
CA THR A 201 16.45 23.37 7.09
C THR A 201 15.42 22.57 6.28
N ILE A 202 15.79 22.09 5.11
CA ILE A 202 14.97 21.16 4.31
C ILE A 202 15.32 19.72 4.68
N LYS A 203 14.31 18.94 5.03
CA LYS A 203 14.46 17.52 5.39
C LYS A 203 13.81 16.65 4.33
N LEU A 204 14.63 15.88 3.62
CA LEU A 204 14.18 14.88 2.65
C LEU A 204 14.09 13.51 3.35
N GLY A 205 13.01 12.77 3.16
CA GLY A 205 12.78 11.51 3.86
C GLY A 205 12.61 10.31 2.94
N PHE A 206 13.37 9.24 3.17
CA PHE A 206 13.15 7.92 2.61
C PHE A 206 12.65 7.00 3.72
N PHE A 207 11.48 6.37 3.51
CA PHE A 207 10.81 5.56 4.53
C PHE A 207 10.28 4.22 4.00
N GLY A 208 10.15 3.27 4.92
CA GLY A 208 9.50 1.98 4.70
C GLY A 208 10.46 0.82 4.65
N GLN A 209 9.96 -0.34 4.23
CA GLN A 209 10.74 -1.56 4.15
C GLN A 209 11.97 -1.39 3.25
N PHE A 210 13.17 -1.65 3.80
CA PHE A 210 14.40 -1.63 3.01
C PHE A 210 14.44 -2.83 2.05
N ARG A 211 14.80 -2.55 0.81
CA ARG A 211 15.08 -3.54 -0.25
C ARG A 211 16.09 -2.94 -1.22
N LYS A 212 17.02 -3.75 -1.71
CA LYS A 212 18.06 -3.31 -2.65
C LYS A 212 17.48 -2.58 -3.89
N GLU A 213 16.37 -3.05 -4.41
CA GLU A 213 15.70 -2.48 -5.59
C GLU A 213 15.14 -1.07 -5.41
N LYS A 214 15.16 -0.54 -4.18
CA LYS A 214 14.76 0.83 -3.90
C LYS A 214 15.87 1.87 -4.14
N ASN A 215 17.06 1.44 -4.58
CA ASN A 215 18.18 2.30 -5.04
C ASN A 215 18.64 3.37 -4.05
N ILE A 216 18.40 3.19 -2.75
CA ILE A 216 18.70 4.25 -1.76
C ILE A 216 20.20 4.53 -1.65
N GLU A 217 21.07 3.52 -1.78
CA GLU A 217 22.51 3.74 -1.73
C GLU A 217 22.98 4.67 -2.85
N ARG A 218 22.53 4.42 -4.08
CA ARG A 218 22.87 5.26 -5.23
C ARG A 218 22.33 6.69 -5.09
N PHE A 219 21.16 6.83 -4.46
CA PHE A 219 20.59 8.14 -4.13
C PHE A 219 21.46 8.87 -3.09
N ILE A 220 21.93 8.16 -2.06
CA ILE A 220 22.83 8.74 -1.04
C ILE A 220 24.17 9.16 -1.67
N ASP A 221 24.77 8.36 -2.57
CA ASP A 221 25.97 8.73 -3.31
C ASP A 221 25.78 10.07 -4.04
N ALA A 222 24.64 10.24 -4.73
CA ALA A 222 24.31 11.48 -5.42
C ALA A 222 24.10 12.65 -4.43
N PHE A 223 23.37 12.42 -3.34
CA PHE A 223 23.13 13.44 -2.31
C PHE A 223 24.45 13.93 -1.69
N VAL A 224 25.35 13.03 -1.35
CA VAL A 224 26.67 13.35 -0.79
C VAL A 224 27.53 14.16 -1.77
N SER A 225 27.48 13.85 -3.08
CA SER A 225 28.24 14.56 -4.10
C SER A 225 27.85 16.03 -4.24
N LEU A 226 26.66 16.43 -3.78
CA LEU A 226 26.18 17.81 -3.80
C LEU A 226 26.77 18.68 -2.68
N ASN A 227 27.46 18.08 -1.72
CA ASN A 227 28.12 18.77 -0.62
C ASN A 227 27.22 19.77 0.13
N TYR A 228 25.95 19.43 0.33
CA TYR A 228 25.06 20.25 1.16
C TYR A 228 25.61 20.35 2.59
N ASP A 229 25.49 21.53 3.16
CA ASP A 229 25.67 21.73 4.59
C ASP A 229 24.42 21.23 5.37
N ASN A 230 24.30 21.56 6.64
CA ASN A 230 23.16 21.16 7.46
C ASN A 230 21.83 21.84 7.09
N SER A 231 21.80 22.73 6.09
CA SER A 231 20.56 23.35 5.58
C SER A 231 19.71 22.36 4.78
N VAL A 232 20.32 21.27 4.28
CA VAL A 232 19.59 20.16 3.64
C VAL A 232 19.98 18.86 4.33
N GLN A 233 18.98 18.17 4.88
CA GLN A 233 19.16 16.93 5.62
C GLN A 233 18.44 15.77 4.90
N LEU A 234 19.03 14.58 5.03
CA LEU A 234 18.45 13.34 4.52
C LEU A 234 18.14 12.40 5.69
N VAL A 235 16.89 12.02 5.83
CA VAL A 235 16.42 11.02 6.81
C VAL A 235 16.16 9.71 6.08
N VAL A 236 16.88 8.65 6.45
CA VAL A 236 16.76 7.31 5.84
C VAL A 236 16.28 6.33 6.89
N GLN A 237 14.99 5.99 6.82
CA GLN A 237 14.41 4.95 7.67
C GLN A 237 14.26 3.66 6.87
N GLY A 238 14.66 2.54 7.46
CA GLY A 238 14.50 1.23 6.86
C GLY A 238 14.35 0.12 7.88
N ALA A 239 13.51 -0.86 7.55
CA ALA A 239 13.41 -2.13 8.25
C ALA A 239 13.55 -3.26 7.23
N ALA A 240 14.49 -4.16 7.43
CA ALA A 240 14.72 -5.28 6.54
C ALA A 240 13.90 -6.50 7.00
N VAL A 241 13.19 -7.14 6.05
CA VAL A 241 12.49 -8.41 6.31
C VAL A 241 13.39 -9.61 6.05
N LYS A 242 14.31 -9.48 5.09
CA LYS A 242 15.25 -10.54 4.76
C LYS A 242 16.60 -10.25 5.43
N PRO A 243 17.28 -11.27 5.98
CA PRO A 243 18.59 -11.08 6.61
C PRO A 243 19.63 -10.40 5.69
N GLU A 244 19.65 -10.78 4.40
CA GLU A 244 20.55 -10.20 3.41
C GLU A 244 20.32 -8.69 3.18
N ASP A 245 19.05 -8.25 3.20
CA ASP A 245 18.70 -6.83 3.10
C ASP A 245 19.13 -6.08 4.38
N GLY A 246 19.09 -6.74 5.55
CA GLY A 246 19.56 -6.17 6.82
C GLY A 246 21.05 -5.90 6.82
N VAL A 247 21.84 -6.90 6.42
CA VAL A 247 23.31 -6.77 6.31
C VAL A 247 23.68 -5.66 5.33
N LEU A 248 22.99 -5.57 4.18
CA LEU A 248 23.22 -4.51 3.21
C LEU A 248 22.90 -3.13 3.80
N PHE A 249 21.78 -2.99 4.51
CA PHE A 249 21.40 -1.70 5.10
C PHE A 249 22.39 -1.25 6.18
N GLU A 250 22.87 -2.17 7.01
CA GLU A 250 23.94 -1.88 8.00
C GLU A 250 25.24 -1.42 7.34
N SER A 251 25.61 -2.04 6.20
CA SER A 251 26.79 -1.62 5.45
C SER A 251 26.65 -0.20 4.89
N ILE A 252 25.44 0.17 4.43
CA ILE A 252 25.12 1.53 3.98
C ILE A 252 25.24 2.51 5.15
N ILE A 253 24.64 2.20 6.29
CA ILE A 253 24.74 3.05 7.49
C ILE A 253 26.21 3.30 7.85
N LYS A 254 27.03 2.25 7.90
CA LYS A 254 28.46 2.37 8.21
C LYS A 254 29.21 3.23 7.19
N LYS A 255 28.92 3.05 5.89
CA LYS A 255 29.58 3.79 4.80
C LYS A 255 29.35 5.30 4.91
N TYR A 256 28.16 5.72 5.33
CA TYR A 256 27.78 7.15 5.33
C TYR A 256 27.65 7.77 6.73
N SER A 257 28.06 7.06 7.78
CA SER A 257 27.98 7.55 9.18
C SER A 257 28.75 8.83 9.47
N GLN A 258 29.74 9.17 8.63
CA GLN A 258 30.55 10.42 8.78
C GLN A 258 29.81 11.69 8.34
N TYR A 259 28.68 11.58 7.61
CA TYR A 259 27.96 12.74 7.11
C TYR A 259 26.90 13.20 8.13
N SER A 260 27.11 14.35 8.76
CA SER A 260 26.28 14.88 9.83
C SER A 260 24.85 15.26 9.37
N ASN A 261 24.68 15.51 8.06
CA ASN A 261 23.41 15.84 7.44
C ASN A 261 22.62 14.62 6.95
N ILE A 262 23.05 13.39 7.30
CA ILE A 262 22.33 12.15 7.01
C ILE A 262 21.97 11.45 8.33
N GLN A 263 20.69 11.28 8.58
CA GLN A 263 20.18 10.55 9.73
C GLN A 263 19.64 9.17 9.30
N PHE A 264 20.12 8.12 9.96
CA PHE A 264 19.63 6.75 9.74
C PHE A 264 18.75 6.28 10.89
N ILE A 265 17.63 5.62 10.56
CA ILE A 265 16.72 4.98 11.51
C ILE A 265 16.57 3.51 11.08
N HIS A 266 17.33 2.62 11.71
CA HIS A 266 17.26 1.18 11.45
C HIS A 266 16.24 0.52 12.39
N ALA A 267 14.97 0.79 12.14
CA ALA A 267 13.86 0.28 12.94
C ALA A 267 12.57 0.16 12.10
N SER A 268 11.72 -0.78 12.49
CA SER A 268 10.34 -0.84 12.00
C SER A 268 9.51 0.16 12.79
N LEU A 269 9.11 1.25 12.16
CA LEU A 269 8.22 2.24 12.75
C LEU A 269 6.78 1.87 12.47
N ILE A 270 5.91 1.97 13.49
CA ILE A 270 4.48 1.68 13.40
C ILE A 270 3.66 2.73 14.17
N GLY A 271 2.41 2.93 13.79
CA GLY A 271 1.48 3.82 14.47
C GLY A 271 2.00 5.25 14.60
N LYS A 272 1.94 5.83 15.80
CA LYS A 272 2.34 7.22 16.04
C LYS A 272 3.80 7.53 15.72
N ASP A 273 4.72 6.58 15.90
CA ASP A 273 6.13 6.81 15.61
C ASP A 273 6.38 6.87 14.10
N TRP A 274 5.66 6.07 13.31
CA TRP A 274 5.62 6.15 11.87
C TRP A 274 5.09 7.52 11.40
N ASP A 275 3.95 7.93 11.93
CA ASP A 275 3.33 9.21 11.57
C ASP A 275 4.25 10.40 11.92
N ARG A 276 4.85 10.41 13.12
CA ARG A 276 5.80 11.45 13.54
C ARG A 276 7.00 11.53 12.62
N ALA A 277 7.56 10.38 12.23
CA ALA A 277 8.71 10.34 11.33
C ALA A 277 8.35 10.94 9.95
N LEU A 278 7.19 10.62 9.39
CA LEU A 278 6.73 11.18 8.13
C LEU A 278 6.42 12.69 8.24
N LEU A 279 5.86 13.13 9.38
CA LEU A 279 5.55 14.52 9.61
C LEU A 279 6.82 15.38 9.82
N SER A 280 7.91 14.78 10.29
CA SER A 280 9.18 15.47 10.59
C SER A 280 9.99 15.87 9.35
N VAL A 281 9.64 15.42 8.15
CA VAL A 281 10.33 15.74 6.89
C VAL A 281 9.46 16.65 6.01
N ASP A 282 10.09 17.37 5.08
CA ASP A 282 9.41 18.30 4.17
C ASP A 282 8.93 17.61 2.89
N ALA A 283 9.65 16.57 2.44
CA ALA A 283 9.33 15.84 1.22
C ALA A 283 9.71 14.36 1.34
N LEU A 284 9.09 13.51 0.52
CA LEU A 284 9.36 12.06 0.49
C LEU A 284 10.08 11.63 -0.79
N LEU A 285 11.01 10.68 -0.63
CA LEU A 285 11.86 10.16 -1.68
C LEU A 285 11.48 8.73 -2.03
N LEU A 286 11.21 8.48 -3.31
CA LEU A 286 10.85 7.16 -3.83
C LEU A 286 11.71 6.81 -5.06
N PRO A 287 13.04 6.62 -4.91
CA PRO A 287 13.94 6.35 -6.03
C PRO A 287 13.92 4.88 -6.48
N TYR A 288 12.74 4.23 -6.49
CA TYR A 288 12.59 2.79 -6.71
C TYR A 288 12.78 2.42 -8.18
N GLY A 289 13.75 1.54 -8.50
CA GLY A 289 14.10 1.17 -9.87
C GLY A 289 13.47 -0.11 -10.41
N ALA A 290 12.54 -0.74 -9.68
CA ALA A 290 11.98 -2.01 -10.12
C ALA A 290 10.72 -1.84 -10.98
N GLU A 291 10.69 -2.45 -12.16
CA GLU A 291 9.57 -2.41 -13.11
C GLU A 291 8.20 -2.80 -12.50
N ARG A 292 8.21 -3.61 -11.44
CA ARG A 292 6.96 -4.03 -10.77
C ARG A 292 6.12 -2.85 -10.27
N TYR A 293 6.74 -1.70 -9.95
CA TYR A 293 6.05 -0.52 -9.47
C TYR A 293 5.18 0.16 -10.54
N ARG A 294 5.31 -0.23 -11.80
CA ARG A 294 4.39 0.17 -12.87
C ARG A 294 3.07 -0.59 -12.84
N TYR A 295 3.02 -1.75 -12.18
CA TYR A 295 1.85 -2.65 -12.15
C TYR A 295 1.18 -2.72 -10.79
N HIS A 296 1.85 -2.21 -9.77
CA HIS A 296 1.34 -2.14 -8.41
C HIS A 296 1.34 -0.67 -7.96
N TRP A 297 0.31 -0.25 -7.28
CA TRP A 297 0.31 1.07 -6.67
C TRP A 297 1.36 1.15 -5.55
N ALA A 298 2.11 2.23 -5.53
CA ALA A 298 3.14 2.46 -4.53
C ALA A 298 2.53 3.10 -3.29
N ALA A 299 2.24 2.32 -2.25
CA ALA A 299 1.60 2.82 -1.02
C ALA A 299 2.28 4.07 -0.45
N MET A 300 3.62 4.18 -0.55
CA MET A 300 4.36 5.37 -0.10
C MET A 300 4.04 6.65 -0.88
N LEU A 301 3.68 6.56 -2.17
CA LEU A 301 3.22 7.73 -2.93
C LEU A 301 1.89 8.22 -2.37
N PHE A 302 0.96 7.31 -2.08
CA PHE A 302 -0.35 7.65 -1.51
C PHE A 302 -0.26 8.03 -0.03
N THR A 303 0.78 7.57 0.68
CA THR A 303 1.15 8.10 1.99
C THR A 303 1.63 9.55 1.87
N ALA A 304 2.51 9.86 0.92
CA ALA A 304 2.98 11.22 0.70
C ALA A 304 1.82 12.19 0.41
N ILE A 305 0.90 11.80 -0.47
CA ILE A 305 -0.31 12.59 -0.78
C ILE A 305 -1.14 12.83 0.49
N GLY A 306 -1.41 11.79 1.28
CA GLY A 306 -2.22 11.89 2.50
C GLY A 306 -1.56 12.72 3.59
N PHE A 307 -0.23 12.72 3.68
CA PHE A 307 0.58 13.54 4.58
C PHE A 307 0.90 14.93 4.01
N GLN A 308 0.41 15.25 2.81
CA GLN A 308 0.65 16.52 2.13
C GLN A 308 2.15 16.82 1.94
N LYS A 309 2.93 15.79 1.60
CA LYS A 309 4.37 15.88 1.36
C LYS A 309 4.68 15.81 -0.13
N PRO A 310 5.36 16.81 -0.70
CA PRO A 310 5.89 16.69 -2.06
C PRO A 310 6.79 15.47 -2.23
N VAL A 311 6.90 14.97 -3.45
CA VAL A 311 7.65 13.74 -3.72
C VAL A 311 8.73 13.93 -4.79
N LEU A 312 9.87 13.26 -4.61
CA LEU A 312 10.86 13.03 -5.66
C LEU A 312 10.85 11.54 -5.97
N ILE A 313 10.34 11.16 -7.14
CA ILE A 313 10.06 9.76 -7.49
C ILE A 313 10.77 9.31 -8.76
N SER A 314 11.03 8.01 -8.86
CA SER A 314 11.49 7.40 -10.12
C SER A 314 10.36 7.31 -11.16
N PRO A 315 10.68 7.20 -12.46
CA PRO A 315 9.69 7.08 -13.53
C PRO A 315 8.90 5.75 -13.50
N GLU A 316 9.31 4.78 -12.68
CA GLU A 316 8.59 3.52 -12.48
C GLU A 316 7.40 3.64 -11.52
N ILE A 317 7.35 4.70 -10.71
CA ILE A 317 6.33 4.83 -9.67
C ILE A 317 5.14 5.64 -10.17
N ASN A 318 4.12 4.93 -10.61
CA ASN A 318 2.81 5.50 -10.93
C ASN A 318 2.89 6.90 -11.58
N PRO A 319 3.56 7.04 -12.73
CA PRO A 319 3.80 8.34 -13.37
C PRO A 319 2.51 9.09 -13.69
N GLU A 320 1.41 8.37 -13.88
CA GLU A 320 0.07 8.91 -14.15
C GLU A 320 -0.40 9.90 -13.06
N VAL A 321 0.11 9.75 -11.83
CA VAL A 321 -0.25 10.67 -10.73
C VAL A 321 0.43 12.02 -10.92
N LEU A 322 1.72 12.04 -11.32
CA LEU A 322 2.46 13.30 -11.55
C LEU A 322 2.06 13.96 -12.86
N GLU A 323 1.60 13.20 -13.85
CA GLU A 323 1.01 13.73 -15.09
C GLU A 323 -0.29 14.50 -14.81
N GLN A 324 -1.06 14.04 -13.81
CA GLN A 324 -2.35 14.63 -13.47
C GLN A 324 -2.25 15.72 -12.40
N TYR A 325 -1.32 15.58 -11.44
CA TYR A 325 -1.22 16.46 -10.28
C TYR A 325 0.22 16.95 -10.08
N SER A 326 0.37 18.25 -9.87
CA SER A 326 1.66 18.84 -9.48
C SER A 326 1.96 18.53 -8.01
N ILE A 327 2.46 17.32 -7.72
CA ILE A 327 2.76 16.87 -6.37
C ILE A 327 4.25 16.62 -6.11
N GLY A 328 5.10 16.80 -7.10
CA GLY A 328 6.52 16.52 -6.99
C GLY A 328 7.25 16.53 -8.33
N GLU A 329 8.40 15.86 -8.37
CA GLU A 329 9.28 15.79 -9.53
C GLU A 329 9.64 14.34 -9.85
N VAL A 330 9.91 14.08 -11.14
CA VAL A 330 10.41 12.77 -11.61
C VAL A 330 11.92 12.79 -11.64
N LEU A 331 12.55 11.80 -11.01
CA LEU A 331 13.98 11.66 -10.88
C LEU A 331 14.55 10.81 -12.03
N ASN A 332 15.51 11.33 -12.78
CA ASN A 332 16.27 10.51 -13.72
C ASN A 332 17.28 9.64 -12.93
N LEU A 333 17.19 8.31 -13.12
CA LEU A 333 18.03 7.32 -12.43
C LEU A 333 19.19 6.79 -13.29
N ASP A 334 19.53 7.41 -14.42
CA ASP A 334 20.53 6.88 -15.37
C ASP A 334 21.92 6.81 -14.71
N ASP A 335 22.35 7.88 -14.05
CA ASP A 335 23.62 7.97 -13.35
C ASP A 335 23.55 8.85 -12.10
N VAL A 336 24.64 8.87 -11.31
CA VAL A 336 24.73 9.63 -10.05
C VAL A 336 24.62 11.13 -10.30
N HIS A 337 25.15 11.63 -11.42
CA HIS A 337 25.10 13.05 -11.76
C HIS A 337 23.66 13.48 -12.07
N SER A 338 22.94 12.74 -12.90
CA SER A 338 21.53 12.97 -13.21
C SER A 338 20.64 12.93 -11.96
N ILE A 339 20.89 11.99 -11.05
CA ILE A 339 20.21 11.94 -9.75
C ILE A 339 20.51 13.22 -8.94
N GLY A 340 21.78 13.64 -8.89
CA GLY A 340 22.21 14.87 -8.20
C GLY A 340 21.52 16.12 -8.75
N GLN A 341 21.44 16.26 -10.07
CA GLN A 341 20.70 17.36 -10.70
C GLN A 341 19.23 17.37 -10.30
N GLY A 342 18.56 16.21 -10.31
CA GLY A 342 17.16 16.09 -9.89
C GLY A 342 16.97 16.46 -8.41
N ILE A 343 17.89 16.04 -7.52
CA ILE A 343 17.87 16.43 -6.10
C ILE A 343 18.01 17.95 -5.97
N SER A 344 19.00 18.56 -6.63
CA SER A 344 19.25 20.00 -6.54
C SER A 344 18.05 20.82 -7.00
N GLN A 345 17.47 20.48 -8.15
CA GLN A 345 16.30 21.17 -8.68
C GLN A 345 15.09 21.03 -7.74
N PHE A 346 14.88 19.85 -7.17
CA PHE A 346 13.78 19.61 -6.24
C PHE A 346 13.95 20.40 -4.94
N VAL A 347 15.17 20.42 -4.37
CA VAL A 347 15.50 21.22 -3.19
C VAL A 347 15.29 22.70 -3.45
N GLU A 348 15.73 23.23 -4.59
CA GLU A 348 15.52 24.63 -4.99
C GLU A 348 14.02 24.96 -5.06
N ASN A 349 13.22 24.09 -5.66
CA ASN A 349 11.76 24.25 -5.70
C ASN A 349 11.13 24.25 -4.30
N LEU A 350 11.60 23.41 -3.38
CA LEU A 350 11.13 23.39 -1.99
C LEU A 350 11.51 24.67 -1.23
N GLN A 351 12.68 25.26 -1.51
CA GLN A 351 13.16 26.49 -0.89
C GLN A 351 12.41 27.73 -1.37
N HIS A 352 12.26 27.86 -2.67
CA HIS A 352 11.81 29.10 -3.30
C HIS A 352 10.37 29.08 -3.76
N ASN A 353 9.73 27.90 -3.86
CA ASN A 353 8.39 27.76 -4.38
C ASN A 353 7.57 26.70 -3.58
N LYS A 354 7.48 26.85 -2.27
CA LYS A 354 6.78 25.91 -1.37
C LYS A 354 5.32 25.64 -1.77
N GLU A 355 4.65 26.63 -2.37
CA GLU A 355 3.26 26.52 -2.81
C GLU A 355 3.08 25.73 -4.12
N LYS A 356 4.16 25.46 -4.86
CA LYS A 356 4.15 24.77 -6.16
C LYS A 356 3.35 23.46 -6.13
N TYR A 357 3.50 22.70 -5.05
CA TYR A 357 2.92 21.36 -4.93
C TYR A 357 1.63 21.32 -4.11
N LYS A 358 1.32 22.39 -3.38
CA LYS A 358 0.24 22.40 -2.38
C LYS A 358 -1.13 22.10 -2.97
N GLN A 359 -1.50 22.79 -4.04
CA GLN A 359 -2.81 22.60 -4.66
C GLN A 359 -2.91 21.19 -5.27
N GLY A 360 -1.86 20.74 -5.96
CA GLY A 360 -1.81 19.37 -6.52
C GLY A 360 -1.96 18.28 -5.47
N LEU A 361 -1.33 18.44 -4.29
CA LEU A 361 -1.46 17.50 -3.17
C LEU A 361 -2.89 17.49 -2.61
N VAL A 362 -3.54 18.65 -2.48
CA VAL A 362 -4.94 18.74 -2.04
C VAL A 362 -5.87 18.06 -3.04
N ASP A 363 -5.70 18.32 -4.34
CA ASP A 363 -6.55 17.76 -5.39
C ASP A 363 -6.36 16.24 -5.50
N ALA A 364 -5.12 15.77 -5.45
CA ALA A 364 -4.80 14.34 -5.42
C ALA A 364 -5.40 13.66 -4.18
N ASN A 365 -5.27 14.26 -2.99
CA ASN A 365 -5.86 13.71 -1.77
C ASN A 365 -7.39 13.59 -1.85
N ASN A 366 -8.07 14.55 -2.45
CA ASN A 366 -9.51 14.50 -2.68
C ASN A 366 -9.89 13.40 -3.68
N ASN A 367 -9.09 13.24 -4.74
CA ASN A 367 -9.34 12.21 -5.75
C ASN A 367 -9.10 10.80 -5.23
N TYR A 368 -8.09 10.59 -4.41
CA TYR A 368 -7.72 9.30 -3.81
C TYR A 368 -8.29 9.11 -2.40
N SER A 369 -9.41 9.79 -2.09
CA SER A 369 -10.04 9.74 -0.77
C SER A 369 -10.66 8.38 -0.46
N HIS A 370 -10.72 8.02 0.83
CA HIS A 370 -11.36 6.81 1.32
C HIS A 370 -12.83 6.74 0.88
N LYS A 371 -13.52 7.90 0.84
CA LYS A 371 -14.90 8.00 0.36
C LYS A 371 -15.04 7.45 -1.06
N ARG A 372 -14.17 7.87 -1.98
CA ARG A 372 -14.20 7.42 -3.37
C ARG A 372 -13.87 5.94 -3.50
N LEU A 373 -12.94 5.42 -2.69
CA LEU A 373 -12.67 3.99 -2.66
C LEU A 373 -13.94 3.20 -2.34
N ILE A 374 -14.63 3.50 -1.24
CA ILE A 374 -15.84 2.78 -0.84
C ILE A 374 -16.96 2.94 -1.89
N GLN A 375 -17.15 4.14 -2.42
CA GLN A 375 -18.14 4.38 -3.48
C GLN A 375 -17.84 3.54 -4.74
N SER A 376 -16.56 3.40 -5.14
CA SER A 376 -16.20 2.59 -6.31
C SER A 376 -16.32 1.08 -6.06
N VAL A 377 -16.26 0.63 -4.82
CA VAL A 377 -16.44 -0.80 -4.47
C VAL A 377 -17.93 -1.13 -4.28
N ILE A 378 -18.69 -0.37 -3.48
CA ILE A 378 -20.03 -0.74 -3.00
C ILE A 378 -21.15 -0.23 -3.91
N HIS A 379 -21.01 0.95 -4.53
CA HIS A 379 -22.05 1.52 -5.40
C HIS A 379 -21.83 1.08 -6.86
N VAL A 380 -22.38 -0.08 -7.19
CA VAL A 380 -22.37 -0.66 -8.54
C VAL A 380 -23.75 -0.60 -9.16
#